data_9fa6dba3a851b3268fdabd85253427e4
#
_entry.id   9fa6dba3a851b3268fdabd85253427e4
#
_cell.length_a   1.000
_cell.length_b   1.000
_cell.length_c   1.000
_cell.angle_alpha   90.00
_cell.angle_beta   90.00
_cell.angle_gamma   90.00
#
_symmetry.space_group_name_H-M   'P 1'
#
loop_
_entity.id
_entity.type
_entity.pdbx_description
1 polymer ?
#
loop_
_entity_poly.entity_id
_entity_poly.type
_entity_poly.pdbx_seq_one_letter_code
_entity_poly.pdbx_strand_id
1 'polypeptide(L)'
;MADKKSRGLGRGLSALMADVAPKAEEPVSSADVSKSDRYVPIELVFPNPDQPRRTFDEEKLDELTESIKSKGIFQPLIVRQRPGNQQQFEIVAGERRWRAAQRAKLHQVPVIVREFTDTEVLEIAIIENIQRSDLNPVEEAAGYRQLMDRFGHTQEKLAEAMGKSRSHIANLLRLLNLPDDVQGYLVSGQLSAGHARALITSDHPSELAKKIIAGGLSVRETERLVKQAAQGNDDRAGAQLGKLKPVIDKDSDTKALEGDLSAALGMRVSVDHKMGTEAGSITISYKTLDQLDDLCALLSATNLDGSK
;
A
#
# COMPACT_ATOMS: atom_id res chain seq x y z
N MET A 1 -20.18 -8.77 35.65
CA MET A 1 -19.48 -9.38 34.51
C MET A 1 -20.04 -8.76 33.23
N ALA A 2 -19.32 -7.83 32.64
CA ALA A 2 -19.76 -7.09 31.47
C ALA A 2 -19.32 -7.80 30.19
N ASP A 3 -20.30 -8.20 29.41
CA ASP A 3 -20.15 -8.92 28.16
C ASP A 3 -19.46 -8.01 27.11
N LYS A 4 -18.22 -8.35 26.75
CA LYS A 4 -17.45 -7.70 25.71
C LYS A 4 -17.97 -8.16 24.34
N LYS A 5 -19.02 -7.49 23.82
CA LYS A 5 -19.45 -7.65 22.43
C LYS A 5 -18.25 -7.42 21.49
N SER A 6 -17.80 -8.46 20.83
CA SER A 6 -16.85 -8.39 19.72
C SER A 6 -17.45 -7.51 18.64
N ARG A 7 -16.87 -6.34 18.39
CA ARG A 7 -17.18 -5.50 17.24
C ARG A 7 -16.65 -6.24 16.00
N GLY A 8 -17.57 -6.94 15.31
CA GLY A 8 -17.30 -7.50 13.97
C GLY A 8 -16.92 -6.41 12.96
N LEU A 9 -16.39 -6.81 11.80
CA LEU A 9 -16.22 -5.92 10.64
C LEU A 9 -17.49 -5.05 10.48
N GLY A 10 -17.29 -3.73 10.31
CA GLY A 10 -18.40 -2.84 10.04
C GLY A 10 -19.24 -3.39 8.86
N ARG A 11 -20.55 -3.35 8.97
CA ARG A 11 -21.47 -3.85 7.93
C ARG A 11 -21.19 -3.27 6.53
N GLY A 12 -20.61 -2.06 6.48
CA GLY A 12 -20.21 -1.38 5.25
C GLY A 12 -19.12 -2.11 4.48
N LEU A 13 -18.06 -2.51 5.17
CA LEU A 13 -16.91 -3.24 4.56
C LEU A 13 -17.34 -4.62 4.07
N SER A 14 -18.14 -5.34 4.87
CA SER A 14 -18.67 -6.66 4.48
C SER A 14 -19.63 -6.57 3.28
N ALA A 15 -20.39 -5.47 3.15
CA ALA A 15 -21.32 -5.26 2.05
C ALA A 15 -20.58 -5.04 0.70
N LEU A 16 -19.45 -4.33 0.73
CA LEU A 16 -18.61 -4.10 -0.46
C LEU A 16 -17.80 -5.34 -0.86
N MET A 17 -17.28 -6.09 0.10
CA MET A 17 -16.53 -7.32 -0.20
C MET A 17 -17.40 -8.43 -0.79
N ALA A 18 -18.67 -8.49 -0.44
CA ALA A 18 -19.63 -9.44 -1.04
C ALA A 18 -19.90 -9.17 -2.53
N ASP A 19 -19.70 -7.92 -2.99
CA ASP A 19 -19.93 -7.51 -4.39
C ASP A 19 -18.68 -7.62 -5.28
N VAL A 20 -17.48 -7.74 -4.70
CA VAL A 20 -16.18 -7.70 -5.44
C VAL A 20 -15.55 -9.10 -5.58
N ALA A 21 -15.96 -10.09 -4.80
CA ALA A 21 -15.43 -11.45 -4.92
C ALA A 21 -15.99 -12.15 -6.18
N PRO A 22 -15.13 -12.68 -7.09
CA PRO A 22 -15.61 -13.55 -8.15
C PRO A 22 -16.20 -14.80 -7.51
N LYS A 23 -17.50 -15.03 -7.70
CA LYS A 23 -18.24 -16.16 -7.21
C LYS A 23 -17.64 -17.45 -7.78
N ALA A 24 -16.94 -18.22 -6.95
CA ALA A 24 -16.74 -19.63 -7.22
C ALA A 24 -18.12 -20.32 -7.13
N GLU A 25 -18.45 -21.12 -8.16
CA GLU A 25 -19.73 -21.83 -8.29
C GLU A 25 -19.87 -22.90 -7.19
N GLU A 26 -20.63 -22.58 -6.15
CA GLU A 26 -21.24 -23.60 -5.29
C GLU A 26 -22.77 -23.53 -5.44
N PRO A 27 -23.51 -24.66 -5.41
CA PRO A 27 -24.93 -24.69 -5.69
C PRO A 27 -25.71 -24.03 -4.54
N VAL A 28 -26.30 -22.88 -4.82
CA VAL A 28 -26.99 -22.01 -3.86
C VAL A 28 -28.34 -22.62 -3.52
N SER A 29 -28.55 -22.89 -2.25
CA SER A 29 -29.87 -23.13 -1.65
C SER A 29 -30.78 -21.92 -1.90
N SER A 30 -32.00 -22.19 -2.35
CA SER A 30 -32.98 -21.25 -2.91
C SER A 30 -33.63 -20.26 -1.93
N ALA A 31 -32.99 -19.91 -0.82
CA ALA A 31 -33.58 -19.02 0.20
C ALA A 31 -32.99 -17.59 0.25
N ASP A 32 -31.89 -17.28 -0.47
CA ASP A 32 -31.20 -15.95 -0.39
C ASP A 32 -31.29 -15.11 -1.69
N VAL A 33 -32.12 -15.50 -2.63
CA VAL A 33 -32.29 -14.86 -3.96
C VAL A 33 -33.34 -13.75 -3.96
N SER A 34 -33.59 -13.04 -2.89
CA SER A 34 -34.66 -12.02 -2.85
C SER A 34 -34.23 -10.60 -2.43
N LYS A 35 -33.05 -10.12 -2.90
CA LYS A 35 -32.86 -8.67 -3.09
C LYS A 35 -32.58 -8.42 -4.57
N SER A 36 -33.58 -8.75 -5.39
CA SER A 36 -33.61 -8.54 -6.83
C SER A 36 -33.34 -7.08 -7.19
N ASP A 37 -32.59 -6.87 -8.25
CA ASP A 37 -32.42 -5.59 -8.93
C ASP A 37 -33.79 -4.93 -9.11
N ARG A 38 -34.01 -3.84 -8.40
CA ARG A 38 -35.26 -3.06 -8.51
C ARG A 38 -35.01 -1.92 -9.47
N TYR A 39 -35.85 -1.77 -10.49
CA TYR A 39 -35.81 -0.60 -11.34
C TYR A 39 -36.54 0.56 -10.67
N VAL A 40 -35.87 1.70 -10.55
CA VAL A 40 -36.36 2.91 -9.92
C VAL A 40 -36.28 4.05 -10.92
N PRO A 41 -37.31 4.94 -11.02
CA PRO A 41 -37.23 6.15 -11.82
C PRO A 41 -36.00 6.98 -11.42
N ILE A 42 -35.21 7.40 -12.40
CA ILE A 42 -33.95 8.13 -12.17
C ILE A 42 -34.14 9.43 -11.41
N GLU A 43 -35.34 10.02 -11.52
CA GLU A 43 -35.77 11.24 -10.84
C GLU A 43 -35.92 11.06 -9.31
N LEU A 44 -36.08 9.82 -8.85
CA LEU A 44 -36.16 9.50 -7.41
C LEU A 44 -34.81 9.17 -6.79
N VAL A 45 -33.72 9.17 -7.58
CA VAL A 45 -32.36 8.84 -7.17
C VAL A 45 -31.54 10.12 -7.08
N PHE A 46 -30.97 10.42 -5.91
CA PHE A 46 -30.22 11.64 -5.62
C PHE A 46 -28.78 11.33 -5.23
N PRO A 47 -27.82 12.18 -5.61
CA PRO A 47 -26.43 12.03 -5.17
C PRO A 47 -26.32 12.31 -3.68
N ASN A 48 -25.33 11.68 -3.03
CA ASN A 48 -25.00 11.99 -1.65
C ASN A 48 -24.25 13.34 -1.59
N PRO A 49 -24.70 14.32 -0.78
CA PRO A 49 -24.03 15.63 -0.64
C PRO A 49 -22.63 15.53 -0.06
N ASP A 50 -22.33 14.49 0.73
CA ASP A 50 -21.05 14.26 1.38
C ASP A 50 -20.06 13.43 0.52
N GLN A 51 -20.38 13.20 -0.76
CA GLN A 51 -19.47 12.50 -1.68
C GLN A 51 -18.17 13.28 -1.87
N PRO A 52 -17.01 12.65 -1.63
CA PRO A 52 -15.70 13.30 -1.76
C PRO A 52 -15.35 13.64 -3.21
N ARG A 53 -15.96 12.95 -4.18
CA ARG A 53 -15.67 13.14 -5.60
C ARG A 53 -16.51 14.27 -6.21
N ARG A 54 -15.89 15.45 -6.39
CA ARG A 54 -16.55 16.60 -7.04
C ARG A 54 -16.18 16.81 -8.51
N THR A 55 -15.05 16.29 -8.93
CA THR A 55 -14.55 16.41 -10.32
C THR A 55 -14.64 15.08 -11.03
N PHE A 56 -15.21 15.07 -12.21
CA PHE A 56 -15.34 13.90 -13.08
C PHE A 56 -14.63 14.21 -14.38
N ASP A 57 -13.88 13.25 -14.88
CA ASP A 57 -13.25 13.26 -16.19
C ASP A 57 -14.38 13.14 -17.22
N GLU A 58 -14.57 14.19 -18.00
CA GLU A 58 -15.65 14.29 -18.98
C GLU A 58 -15.53 13.22 -20.07
N GLU A 59 -14.32 12.98 -20.58
CA GLU A 59 -14.08 12.00 -21.66
C GLU A 59 -14.49 10.58 -21.19
N LYS A 60 -14.05 10.19 -20.01
CA LYS A 60 -14.41 8.88 -19.43
C LYS A 60 -15.89 8.76 -19.05
N LEU A 61 -16.56 9.90 -18.81
CA LEU A 61 -17.99 9.91 -18.53
C LEU A 61 -18.79 9.77 -19.83
N ASP A 62 -18.32 10.35 -20.92
CA ASP A 62 -18.95 10.24 -22.25
C ASP A 62 -18.78 8.82 -22.81
N GLU A 63 -17.62 8.19 -22.67
CA GLU A 63 -17.42 6.77 -23.01
C GLU A 63 -18.40 5.85 -22.25
N LEU A 64 -18.56 6.09 -20.95
CA LEU A 64 -19.51 5.35 -20.12
C LEU A 64 -20.97 5.60 -20.55
N THR A 65 -21.29 6.82 -20.96
CA THR A 65 -22.62 7.19 -21.46
C THR A 65 -22.96 6.43 -22.73
N GLU A 66 -22.05 6.36 -23.71
CA GLU A 66 -22.25 5.60 -24.95
C GLU A 66 -22.40 4.08 -24.67
N SER A 67 -21.57 3.56 -23.74
CA SER A 67 -21.71 2.16 -23.30
C SER A 67 -23.09 1.89 -22.68
N ILE A 68 -23.58 2.79 -21.82
CA ILE A 68 -24.89 2.66 -21.16
C ILE A 68 -26.04 2.81 -22.16
N LYS A 69 -25.91 3.69 -23.15
CA LYS A 69 -26.91 3.79 -24.24
C LYS A 69 -27.07 2.50 -25.03
N SER A 70 -25.93 1.84 -25.32
CA SER A 70 -25.92 0.65 -26.20
C SER A 70 -26.25 -0.64 -25.45
N LYS A 71 -25.81 -0.79 -24.18
CA LYS A 71 -25.85 -2.04 -23.44
C LYS A 71 -26.68 -1.98 -22.14
N GLY A 72 -27.13 -0.79 -21.73
CA GLY A 72 -27.77 -0.59 -20.43
C GLY A 72 -26.78 -0.58 -19.26
N ILE A 73 -27.31 -0.59 -18.05
CA ILE A 73 -26.52 -0.64 -16.81
C ILE A 73 -26.47 -2.09 -16.35
N PHE A 74 -25.30 -2.73 -16.48
CA PHE A 74 -25.11 -4.13 -16.04
C PHE A 74 -24.95 -4.26 -14.52
N GLN A 75 -24.25 -3.33 -13.89
CA GLN A 75 -24.04 -3.35 -12.45
C GLN A 75 -24.97 -2.33 -11.80
N PRO A 76 -25.93 -2.76 -10.96
CA PRO A 76 -26.87 -1.87 -10.29
C PRO A 76 -26.20 -0.80 -9.43
N LEU A 77 -26.90 0.30 -9.20
CA LEU A 77 -26.50 1.30 -8.21
C LEU A 77 -26.82 0.79 -6.81
N ILE A 78 -25.95 1.05 -5.86
CA ILE A 78 -26.25 0.78 -4.45
C ILE A 78 -26.83 2.07 -3.87
N VAL A 79 -28.05 1.96 -3.35
CA VAL A 79 -28.80 3.10 -2.81
C VAL A 79 -29.35 2.78 -1.42
N ARG A 80 -29.56 3.81 -0.62
CA ARG A 80 -30.37 3.74 0.61
C ARG A 80 -31.64 4.59 0.48
N GLN A 81 -32.64 4.33 1.29
CA GLN A 81 -33.74 5.25 1.42
C GLN A 81 -33.27 6.59 2.02
N ARG A 82 -33.72 7.69 1.43
CA ARG A 82 -33.34 9.03 1.89
C ARG A 82 -33.95 9.32 3.26
N PRO A 83 -33.15 9.79 4.25
CA PRO A 83 -33.72 10.21 5.53
C PRO A 83 -34.84 11.22 5.34
N GLY A 84 -36.02 10.95 5.94
CA GLY A 84 -37.21 11.82 5.85
C GLY A 84 -38.10 11.62 4.62
N ASN A 85 -37.71 10.82 3.61
CA ASN A 85 -38.56 10.50 2.45
C ASN A 85 -38.33 9.08 1.93
N GLN A 86 -39.22 8.16 2.28
CA GLN A 86 -39.13 6.74 1.90
C GLN A 86 -39.29 6.47 0.39
N GLN A 87 -39.78 7.43 -0.39
CA GLN A 87 -39.92 7.29 -1.84
C GLN A 87 -38.70 7.74 -2.61
N GLN A 88 -37.75 8.40 -1.96
CA GLN A 88 -36.51 8.89 -2.56
C GLN A 88 -35.31 8.03 -2.12
N PHE A 89 -34.34 7.90 -3.01
CA PHE A 89 -33.16 7.10 -2.79
C PHE A 89 -31.90 7.97 -2.87
N GLU A 90 -30.99 7.74 -1.98
CA GLU A 90 -29.67 8.37 -1.97
C GLU A 90 -28.60 7.38 -2.43
N ILE A 91 -27.74 7.81 -3.34
CA ILE A 91 -26.67 6.97 -3.91
C ILE A 91 -25.58 6.77 -2.86
N VAL A 92 -25.32 5.51 -2.54
CA VAL A 92 -24.19 5.07 -1.70
C VAL A 92 -22.98 4.76 -2.57
N ALA A 93 -23.19 4.02 -3.68
CA ALA A 93 -22.14 3.73 -4.66
C ALA A 93 -22.69 3.71 -6.09
N GLY A 94 -21.85 4.10 -7.06
CA GLY A 94 -22.18 4.09 -8.48
C GLY A 94 -22.60 5.45 -9.05
N GLU A 95 -22.20 6.58 -8.49
CA GLU A 95 -22.55 7.93 -8.96
C GLU A 95 -22.18 8.17 -10.43
N ARG A 96 -21.04 7.65 -10.91
CA ARG A 96 -20.66 7.78 -12.33
C ARG A 96 -21.69 7.13 -13.25
N ARG A 97 -22.20 5.95 -12.88
CA ARG A 97 -23.24 5.23 -13.64
C ARG A 97 -24.55 6.02 -13.65
N TRP A 98 -24.94 6.61 -12.54
CA TRP A 98 -26.12 7.46 -12.46
C TRP A 98 -25.99 8.70 -13.34
N ARG A 99 -24.86 9.43 -13.31
CA ARG A 99 -24.61 10.59 -14.16
C ARG A 99 -24.61 10.23 -15.65
N ALA A 100 -23.97 9.12 -16.00
CA ALA A 100 -23.96 8.62 -17.36
C ALA A 100 -25.37 8.17 -17.81
N ALA A 101 -26.18 7.58 -16.93
CA ALA A 101 -27.57 7.24 -17.21
C ALA A 101 -28.44 8.49 -17.45
N GLN A 102 -28.23 9.58 -16.70
CA GLN A 102 -28.89 10.86 -16.96
C GLN A 102 -28.51 11.43 -18.34
N ARG A 103 -27.22 11.42 -18.69
CA ARG A 103 -26.76 11.85 -20.04
C ARG A 103 -27.33 10.95 -21.15
N ALA A 104 -27.44 9.64 -20.87
CA ALA A 104 -28.07 8.67 -21.77
C ALA A 104 -29.59 8.79 -21.86
N LYS A 105 -30.21 9.68 -21.05
CA LYS A 105 -31.68 9.90 -20.96
C LYS A 105 -32.47 8.64 -20.60
N LEU A 106 -31.92 7.79 -19.71
CA LEU A 106 -32.65 6.65 -19.20
C LEU A 106 -33.72 7.11 -18.19
N HIS A 107 -34.92 6.55 -18.30
CA HIS A 107 -36.02 6.85 -17.37
C HIS A 107 -35.93 6.06 -16.07
N GLN A 108 -35.30 4.89 -16.09
CA GLN A 108 -35.17 4.01 -14.94
C GLN A 108 -33.75 3.46 -14.84
N VAL A 109 -33.31 3.21 -13.62
CA VAL A 109 -32.00 2.62 -13.33
C VAL A 109 -32.15 1.42 -12.40
N PRO A 110 -31.36 0.34 -12.59
CA PRO A 110 -31.36 -0.78 -11.68
C PRO A 110 -30.66 -0.39 -10.38
N VAL A 111 -31.31 -0.67 -9.24
CA VAL A 111 -30.80 -0.33 -7.91
C VAL A 111 -30.89 -1.52 -6.96
N ILE A 112 -29.91 -1.62 -6.07
CA ILE A 112 -29.97 -2.46 -4.88
C ILE A 112 -30.21 -1.54 -3.70
N VAL A 113 -31.39 -1.68 -3.07
CA VAL A 113 -31.75 -0.90 -1.89
C VAL A 113 -31.24 -1.62 -0.65
N ARG A 114 -30.38 -0.94 0.12
CA ARG A 114 -29.91 -1.44 1.42
C ARG A 114 -30.10 -0.38 2.49
N GLU A 115 -30.29 -0.82 3.70
CA GLU A 115 -30.32 0.06 4.87
C GLU A 115 -28.88 0.35 5.31
N PHE A 116 -28.49 1.61 5.24
CA PHE A 116 -27.21 2.11 5.73
C PHE A 116 -27.41 3.29 6.67
N THR A 117 -26.70 3.31 7.76
CA THR A 117 -26.53 4.49 8.60
C THR A 117 -25.66 5.52 7.89
N ASP A 118 -25.72 6.79 8.30
CA ASP A 118 -24.85 7.85 7.74
C ASP A 118 -23.36 7.51 7.91
N THR A 119 -23.02 6.86 9.02
CA THR A 119 -21.65 6.39 9.29
C THR A 119 -21.19 5.34 8.28
N GLU A 120 -22.03 4.35 7.98
CA GLU A 120 -21.72 3.29 7.00
C GLU A 120 -21.65 3.85 5.56
N VAL A 121 -22.48 4.82 5.22
CA VAL A 121 -22.43 5.51 3.92
C VAL A 121 -21.11 6.25 3.76
N LEU A 122 -20.67 6.98 4.79
CA LEU A 122 -19.39 7.68 4.76
C LEU A 122 -18.20 6.70 4.68
N GLU A 123 -18.26 5.59 5.42
CA GLU A 123 -17.26 4.52 5.36
C GLU A 123 -17.11 3.97 3.93
N ILE A 124 -18.24 3.63 3.29
CA ILE A 124 -18.28 3.12 1.91
C ILE A 124 -17.69 4.16 0.93
N ALA A 125 -18.05 5.43 1.09
CA ALA A 125 -17.55 6.49 0.22
C ALA A 125 -16.02 6.67 0.31
N ILE A 126 -15.44 6.54 1.51
CA ILE A 126 -13.98 6.60 1.70
C ILE A 126 -13.31 5.38 1.08
N ILE A 127 -13.88 4.18 1.27
CA ILE A 127 -13.34 2.94 0.71
C ILE A 127 -13.36 2.99 -0.83
N GLU A 128 -14.48 3.41 -1.43
CA GLU A 128 -14.58 3.57 -2.89
C GLU A 128 -13.52 4.57 -3.40
N ASN A 129 -13.33 5.66 -2.68
CA ASN A 129 -12.32 6.65 -3.04
C ASN A 129 -10.89 6.10 -2.96
N ILE A 130 -10.55 5.30 -1.93
CA ILE A 130 -9.23 4.66 -1.80
C ILE A 130 -8.97 3.64 -2.92
N GLN A 131 -10.00 2.98 -3.45
CA GLN A 131 -9.86 1.99 -4.52
C GLN A 131 -9.63 2.60 -5.91
N ARG A 132 -9.57 3.93 -6.00
CA ARG A 132 -9.27 4.60 -7.28
C ARG A 132 -7.81 4.37 -7.69
N SER A 133 -7.61 4.18 -8.99
CA SER A 133 -6.28 3.94 -9.56
C SER A 133 -5.42 5.20 -9.73
N ASP A 134 -6.02 6.38 -9.55
CA ASP A 134 -5.39 7.70 -9.77
C ASP A 134 -4.98 8.42 -8.47
N LEU A 135 -5.09 7.75 -7.31
CA LEU A 135 -4.66 8.32 -6.04
C LEU A 135 -3.15 8.40 -5.91
N ASN A 136 -2.67 9.51 -5.37
CA ASN A 136 -1.28 9.57 -4.93
C ASN A 136 -1.10 8.89 -3.55
N PRO A 137 0.14 8.51 -3.17
CA PRO A 137 0.39 7.79 -1.93
C PRO A 137 -0.01 8.54 -0.64
N VAL A 138 -0.03 9.86 -0.67
CA VAL A 138 -0.43 10.70 0.48
C VAL A 138 -1.94 10.67 0.65
N GLU A 139 -2.70 10.79 -0.45
CA GLU A 139 -4.16 10.68 -0.44
C GLU A 139 -4.62 9.30 0.01
N GLU A 140 -3.98 8.24 -0.49
CA GLU A 140 -4.26 6.86 -0.08
C GLU A 140 -4.02 6.69 1.43
N ALA A 141 -2.88 7.18 1.94
CA ALA A 141 -2.56 7.16 3.36
C ALA A 141 -3.57 7.94 4.21
N ALA A 142 -4.01 9.12 3.74
CA ALA A 142 -5.01 9.93 4.43
C ALA A 142 -6.36 9.21 4.52
N GLY A 143 -6.77 8.52 3.45
CA GLY A 143 -7.97 7.67 3.45
C GLY A 143 -7.88 6.55 4.48
N TYR A 144 -6.76 5.82 4.55
CA TYR A 144 -6.58 4.79 5.58
C TYR A 144 -6.58 5.36 6.99
N ARG A 145 -5.95 6.52 7.22
CA ARG A 145 -5.97 7.20 8.51
C ARG A 145 -7.39 7.56 8.91
N GLN A 146 -8.18 8.10 7.98
CA GLN A 146 -9.58 8.47 8.22
C GLN A 146 -10.45 7.25 8.58
N LEU A 147 -10.24 6.10 7.92
CA LEU A 147 -10.92 4.84 8.25
C LEU A 147 -10.54 4.34 9.67
N MET A 148 -9.29 4.47 10.07
CA MET A 148 -8.85 4.09 11.40
C MET A 148 -9.43 5.02 12.49
N ASP A 149 -9.33 6.33 12.30
CA ASP A 149 -9.69 7.32 13.31
C ASP A 149 -11.21 7.43 13.51
N ARG A 150 -11.99 7.38 12.41
CA ARG A 150 -13.45 7.56 12.47
C ARG A 150 -14.21 6.26 12.74
N PHE A 151 -13.74 5.14 12.20
CA PHE A 151 -14.47 3.87 12.24
C PHE A 151 -13.77 2.80 13.10
N GLY A 152 -12.59 3.10 13.63
CA GLY A 152 -11.86 2.21 14.53
C GLY A 152 -11.30 0.95 13.84
N HIS A 153 -11.06 1.02 12.53
CA HIS A 153 -10.44 -0.08 11.81
C HIS A 153 -8.98 -0.25 12.22
N THR A 154 -8.52 -1.49 12.31
CA THR A 154 -7.11 -1.80 12.50
C THR A 154 -6.40 -1.92 11.14
N GLN A 155 -5.08 -1.74 11.13
CA GLN A 155 -4.27 -1.91 9.92
C GLN A 155 -4.43 -3.31 9.31
N GLU A 156 -4.60 -4.34 10.14
CA GLU A 156 -4.83 -5.72 9.72
C GLU A 156 -6.15 -5.86 8.94
N LYS A 157 -7.23 -5.33 9.50
CA LYS A 157 -8.56 -5.38 8.87
C LYS A 157 -8.60 -4.61 7.56
N LEU A 158 -7.94 -3.45 7.51
CA LEU A 158 -7.82 -2.67 6.27
C LEU A 158 -7.00 -3.41 5.22
N ALA A 159 -5.90 -4.07 5.63
CA ALA A 159 -5.06 -4.86 4.74
C ALA A 159 -5.85 -6.02 4.10
N GLU A 160 -6.59 -6.77 4.90
CA GLU A 160 -7.47 -7.84 4.44
C GLU A 160 -8.54 -7.31 3.47
N ALA A 161 -9.27 -6.25 3.85
CA ALA A 161 -10.32 -5.67 3.05
C ALA A 161 -9.86 -5.08 1.72
N MET A 162 -8.65 -4.54 1.67
CA MET A 162 -8.08 -3.91 0.46
C MET A 162 -7.21 -4.87 -0.37
N GLY A 163 -7.04 -6.13 0.05
CA GLY A 163 -6.14 -7.08 -0.62
C GLY A 163 -4.68 -6.62 -0.61
N LYS A 164 -4.27 -5.87 0.43
CA LYS A 164 -2.91 -5.35 0.59
C LYS A 164 -2.21 -6.01 1.78
N SER A 165 -0.89 -5.92 1.86
CA SER A 165 -0.19 -6.35 3.07
C SER A 165 -0.31 -5.32 4.19
N ARG A 166 -0.33 -5.77 5.45
CA ARG A 166 -0.29 -4.88 6.62
C ARG A 166 0.92 -3.93 6.57
N SER A 167 2.06 -4.44 6.12
CA SER A 167 3.29 -3.64 5.97
C SER A 167 3.14 -2.54 4.92
N HIS A 168 2.37 -2.76 3.85
CA HIS A 168 2.08 -1.75 2.85
C HIS A 168 1.29 -0.58 3.47
N ILE A 169 0.20 -0.88 4.18
CA ILE A 169 -0.63 0.15 4.84
C ILE A 169 0.18 0.89 5.92
N ALA A 170 0.96 0.16 6.74
CA ALA A 170 1.82 0.79 7.75
C ALA A 170 2.84 1.76 7.12
N ASN A 171 3.45 1.39 5.99
CA ASN A 171 4.40 2.24 5.28
C ASN A 171 3.72 3.48 4.68
N LEU A 172 2.52 3.37 4.14
CA LEU A 172 1.75 4.51 3.65
C LEU A 172 1.39 5.47 4.79
N LEU A 173 0.86 4.96 5.90
CA LEU A 173 0.51 5.78 7.06
C LEU A 173 1.69 6.57 7.62
N ARG A 174 2.91 6.00 7.55
CA ARG A 174 4.13 6.70 7.96
C ARG A 174 4.47 7.89 7.08
N LEU A 175 4.02 7.94 5.82
CA LEU A 175 4.24 9.10 4.93
C LEU A 175 3.56 10.37 5.46
N LEU A 176 2.44 10.23 6.19
CA LEU A 176 1.75 11.36 6.82
C LEU A 176 2.53 12.01 7.97
N ASN A 177 3.60 11.37 8.44
CA ASN A 177 4.48 11.93 9.47
C ASN A 177 5.60 12.80 8.87
N LEU A 178 5.72 12.83 7.54
CA LEU A 178 6.68 13.70 6.86
C LEU A 178 6.19 15.16 6.87
N PRO A 179 7.10 16.14 6.83
CA PRO A 179 6.74 17.55 6.67
C PRO A 179 5.93 17.81 5.41
N ASP A 180 5.06 18.84 5.45
CA ASP A 180 4.13 19.19 4.37
C ASP A 180 4.81 19.45 3.01
N ASP A 181 6.00 20.03 3.02
CA ASP A 181 6.78 20.26 1.80
C ASP A 181 7.21 18.95 1.14
N VAL A 182 7.63 17.95 1.94
CA VAL A 182 7.99 16.62 1.44
C VAL A 182 6.76 15.86 0.93
N GLN A 183 5.63 15.98 1.63
CA GLN A 183 4.35 15.44 1.15
C GLN A 183 3.94 16.11 -0.18
N GLY A 184 4.15 17.43 -0.32
CA GLY A 184 3.93 18.16 -1.57
C GLY A 184 4.76 17.63 -2.74
N TYR A 185 6.01 17.24 -2.52
CA TYR A 185 6.85 16.61 -3.55
C TYR A 185 6.37 15.21 -3.95
N LEU A 186 5.74 14.47 -3.02
CA LEU A 186 5.10 13.19 -3.32
C LEU A 186 3.84 13.38 -4.18
N VAL A 187 3.00 14.35 -3.82
CA VAL A 187 1.78 14.67 -4.57
C VAL A 187 2.09 15.13 -5.98
N SER A 188 3.14 15.94 -6.15
CA SER A 188 3.60 16.43 -7.47
C SER A 188 4.40 15.40 -8.27
N GLY A 189 4.68 14.21 -7.71
CA GLY A 189 5.45 13.17 -8.37
C GLY A 189 6.96 13.44 -8.47
N GLN A 190 7.46 14.49 -7.83
CA GLN A 190 8.90 14.80 -7.79
C GLN A 190 9.68 13.81 -6.91
N LEU A 191 9.01 13.22 -5.92
CA LEU A 191 9.52 12.13 -5.11
C LEU A 191 8.63 10.90 -5.25
N SER A 192 9.23 9.71 -5.29
CA SER A 192 8.48 8.45 -5.19
C SER A 192 8.23 8.07 -3.73
N ALA A 193 7.26 7.17 -3.50
CA ALA A 193 7.01 6.60 -2.17
C ALA A 193 8.25 5.89 -1.57
N GLY A 194 9.14 5.37 -2.43
CA GLY A 194 10.42 4.78 -2.01
C GLY A 194 11.38 5.81 -1.40
N HIS A 195 11.54 6.97 -2.06
CA HIS A 195 12.34 8.09 -1.55
C HIS A 195 11.80 8.60 -0.22
N ALA A 196 10.48 8.84 -0.16
CA ALA A 196 9.83 9.32 1.06
C ALA A 196 9.99 8.36 2.23
N ARG A 197 9.89 7.06 1.97
CA ARG A 197 10.07 6.01 2.99
C ARG A 197 11.48 6.03 3.61
N ALA A 198 12.51 6.28 2.79
CA ALA A 198 13.88 6.46 3.29
C ALA A 198 14.00 7.74 4.16
N LEU A 199 13.30 8.82 3.78
CA LEU A 199 13.34 10.10 4.50
C LEU A 199 12.64 10.08 5.86
N ILE A 200 11.70 9.15 6.12
CA ILE A 200 10.99 9.03 7.40
C ILE A 200 11.96 8.82 8.59
N THR A 201 13.11 8.20 8.34
CA THR A 201 14.10 7.91 9.40
C THR A 201 15.12 9.04 9.61
N SER A 202 14.97 10.16 8.91
CA SER A 202 15.89 11.28 8.97
C SER A 202 15.38 12.40 9.88
N ASP A 203 16.30 13.08 10.58
CA ASP A 203 16.00 14.26 11.38
C ASP A 203 15.78 15.52 10.50
N HIS A 204 16.29 15.52 9.26
CA HIS A 204 16.21 16.64 8.31
C HIS A 204 15.59 16.23 6.97
N PRO A 205 14.33 15.73 6.94
CA PRO A 205 13.72 15.18 5.73
C PRO A 205 13.54 16.24 4.62
N SER A 206 13.21 17.48 4.95
CA SER A 206 13.00 18.55 3.97
C SER A 206 14.27 18.98 3.23
N GLU A 207 15.40 19.03 3.92
CA GLU A 207 16.69 19.37 3.30
C GLU A 207 17.18 18.25 2.39
N LEU A 208 17.04 17.00 2.85
CA LEU A 208 17.41 15.83 2.07
C LEU A 208 16.50 15.65 0.85
N ALA A 209 15.22 15.93 0.97
CA ALA A 209 14.28 15.90 -0.14
C ALA A 209 14.71 16.83 -1.28
N LYS A 210 15.10 18.08 -0.95
CA LYS A 210 15.62 19.05 -1.94
C LYS A 210 16.88 18.54 -2.63
N LYS A 211 17.82 17.92 -1.89
CA LYS A 211 19.05 17.34 -2.45
C LYS A 211 18.75 16.17 -3.38
N ILE A 212 17.80 15.31 -3.01
CA ILE A 212 17.37 14.15 -3.82
C ILE A 212 16.77 14.62 -5.14
N ILE A 213 15.89 15.62 -5.11
CA ILE A 213 15.25 16.19 -6.29
C ILE A 213 16.28 16.87 -7.20
N ALA A 214 17.13 17.71 -6.62
CA ALA A 214 18.17 18.43 -7.40
C ALA A 214 19.21 17.49 -8.02
N GLY A 215 19.54 16.38 -7.34
CA GLY A 215 20.51 15.39 -7.80
C GLY A 215 19.90 14.27 -8.65
N GLY A 216 18.57 14.17 -8.78
CA GLY A 216 17.91 13.07 -9.47
C GLY A 216 18.27 11.70 -8.89
N LEU A 217 18.46 11.61 -7.56
CA LEU A 217 18.98 10.43 -6.91
C LEU A 217 17.98 9.26 -6.97
N SER A 218 18.49 8.06 -7.10
CA SER A 218 17.69 6.83 -6.96
C SER A 218 17.35 6.54 -5.49
N VAL A 219 16.38 5.65 -5.26
CA VAL A 219 15.98 5.23 -3.89
C VAL A 219 17.18 4.67 -3.11
N ARG A 220 18.06 3.88 -3.75
CA ARG A 220 19.24 3.32 -3.10
C ARG A 220 20.27 4.38 -2.72
N GLU A 221 20.45 5.39 -3.56
CA GLU A 221 21.33 6.53 -3.27
C GLU A 221 20.74 7.40 -2.15
N THR A 222 19.41 7.57 -2.14
CA THR A 222 18.70 8.23 -1.05
C THR A 222 18.89 7.52 0.28
N GLU A 223 18.75 6.20 0.33
CA GLU A 223 19.02 5.40 1.54
C GLU A 223 20.46 5.57 2.04
N ARG A 224 21.45 5.61 1.12
CA ARG A 224 22.85 5.88 1.47
C ARG A 224 23.04 7.29 2.01
N LEU A 225 22.41 8.29 1.37
CA LEU A 225 22.49 9.69 1.79
C LEU A 225 21.90 9.88 3.19
N VAL A 226 20.72 9.30 3.47
CA VAL A 226 20.07 9.35 4.79
C VAL A 226 20.96 8.69 5.85
N LYS A 227 21.53 7.52 5.54
CA LYS A 227 22.44 6.81 6.45
C LYS A 227 23.71 7.61 6.75
N GLN A 228 24.27 8.28 5.75
CA GLN A 228 25.44 9.16 5.92
C GLN A 228 25.09 10.40 6.76
N ALA A 229 23.89 11.00 6.54
CA ALA A 229 23.45 12.15 7.32
C ALA A 229 23.22 11.78 8.80
N ALA A 230 22.69 10.60 9.09
CA ALA A 230 22.53 10.10 10.45
C ALA A 230 23.89 9.83 11.15
N GLN A 231 24.87 9.31 10.41
CA GLN A 231 26.22 9.08 10.94
C GLN A 231 27.02 10.39 11.11
N GLY A 232 26.79 11.40 10.29
CA GLY A 232 27.47 12.71 10.37
C GLY A 232 26.95 13.61 11.50
N ASN A 233 25.79 13.30 12.12
CA ASN A 233 25.31 14.03 13.31
C ASN A 233 25.94 13.53 14.62
N ASP A 234 26.37 12.27 14.69
CA ASP A 234 27.15 11.77 15.85
C ASP A 234 28.58 12.37 15.90
N ASP A 235 29.15 12.78 14.75
CA ASP A 235 30.48 13.38 14.70
C ASP A 235 30.51 14.88 15.08
N ARG A 236 29.36 15.58 15.15
CA ARG A 236 29.31 17.00 15.56
C ARG A 236 29.31 17.24 17.07
N ALA A 237 29.06 16.20 17.87
CA ALA A 237 29.19 16.27 19.33
C ALA A 237 30.63 15.97 19.81
N GLY A 238 31.54 15.61 18.92
CA GLY A 238 32.92 15.25 19.23
C GLY A 238 33.95 15.83 18.26
N ALA A 239 33.87 17.16 17.99
CA ALA A 239 34.84 17.83 17.15
C ALA A 239 36.11 18.11 17.92
N GLN A 240 37.03 17.19 17.91
CA GLN A 240 38.50 17.35 17.83
C GLN A 240 39.14 15.98 17.90
N LEU A 241 39.57 15.49 16.83
CA LEU A 241 40.80 14.70 16.56
C LEU A 241 40.55 13.80 15.34
N GLY A 242 41.25 14.16 14.25
CA GLY A 242 41.27 13.33 13.05
C GLY A 242 41.58 11.87 13.39
N LYS A 243 40.67 11.00 13.05
CA LYS A 243 40.94 9.58 12.88
C LYS A 243 40.45 9.19 11.51
N LEU A 244 41.42 9.07 10.59
CA LEU A 244 41.36 8.13 9.48
C LEU A 244 40.62 6.89 9.97
N LYS A 245 39.56 6.45 9.25
CA LYS A 245 39.05 5.09 9.44
C LYS A 245 40.26 4.18 9.45
N PRO A 246 40.47 3.36 10.48
CA PRO A 246 41.39 2.29 10.33
C PRO A 246 40.84 1.41 9.20
N VAL A 247 41.54 1.36 8.08
CA VAL A 247 41.55 0.16 7.27
C VAL A 247 42.02 -0.87 8.28
N ILE A 248 41.11 -1.68 8.82
CA ILE A 248 41.45 -2.86 9.61
C ILE A 248 42.21 -3.68 8.60
N ASP A 249 43.53 -3.59 8.70
CA ASP A 249 44.42 -4.38 7.87
C ASP A 249 44.14 -5.81 8.30
N LYS A 250 43.38 -6.53 7.43
CA LYS A 250 43.09 -7.94 7.65
C LYS A 250 44.44 -8.64 7.82
N ASP A 251 44.53 -9.45 8.85
CA ASP A 251 45.71 -10.25 9.14
C ASP A 251 46.18 -10.96 7.86
N SER A 252 47.52 -11.05 7.68
CA SER A 252 48.14 -11.67 6.49
C SER A 252 47.57 -13.07 6.24
N ASP A 253 47.29 -13.80 7.32
CA ASP A 253 46.76 -15.16 7.26
C ASP A 253 45.30 -15.18 6.74
N THR A 254 44.46 -14.20 7.15
CA THR A 254 43.10 -14.05 6.64
C THR A 254 43.07 -13.68 5.16
N LYS A 255 44.02 -12.83 4.69
CA LYS A 255 44.15 -12.49 3.27
C LYS A 255 44.63 -13.68 2.42
N ALA A 256 45.56 -14.49 2.95
CA ALA A 256 45.98 -15.70 2.29
C ALA A 256 44.85 -16.71 2.16
N LEU A 257 44.08 -16.92 3.23
CA LEU A 257 42.92 -17.80 3.24
C LEU A 257 41.80 -17.32 2.25
N GLU A 258 41.53 -16.01 2.16
CA GLU A 258 40.61 -15.44 1.16
C GLU A 258 41.09 -15.74 -0.28
N GLY A 259 42.38 -15.64 -0.52
CA GLY A 259 42.99 -15.94 -1.81
C GLY A 259 42.86 -17.41 -2.19
N ASP A 260 43.20 -18.31 -1.28
CA ASP A 260 43.15 -19.76 -1.49
C ASP A 260 41.69 -20.23 -1.72
N LEU A 261 40.73 -19.76 -0.90
CA LEU A 261 39.34 -20.09 -1.07
C LEU A 261 38.78 -19.52 -2.36
N SER A 262 39.16 -18.30 -2.73
CA SER A 262 38.70 -17.69 -4.00
C SER A 262 39.23 -18.42 -5.22
N ALA A 263 40.50 -18.91 -5.17
CA ALA A 263 41.12 -19.69 -6.22
C ALA A 263 40.47 -21.09 -6.33
N ALA A 264 40.19 -21.74 -5.20
CA ALA A 264 39.57 -23.06 -5.16
C ALA A 264 38.11 -23.06 -5.66
N LEU A 265 37.35 -22.03 -5.32
CA LEU A 265 35.92 -21.94 -5.69
C LEU A 265 35.66 -21.23 -7.02
N GLY A 266 36.67 -20.56 -7.58
CA GLY A 266 36.48 -19.68 -8.76
C GLY A 266 35.53 -18.51 -8.52
N MET A 267 35.22 -18.19 -7.26
CA MET A 267 34.30 -17.15 -6.80
C MET A 267 35.01 -16.25 -5.80
N ARG A 268 34.52 -14.98 -5.69
CA ARG A 268 35.09 -14.04 -4.72
C ARG A 268 34.65 -14.41 -3.30
N VAL A 269 35.62 -14.71 -2.44
CA VAL A 269 35.40 -15.00 -1.01
C VAL A 269 35.94 -13.84 -0.16
N SER A 270 35.21 -13.44 0.87
CA SER A 270 35.64 -12.50 1.90
C SER A 270 35.38 -13.09 3.29
N VAL A 271 36.41 -13.08 4.12
CA VAL A 271 36.40 -13.59 5.50
C VAL A 271 36.49 -12.40 6.45
N ASP A 272 35.50 -12.19 7.28
CA ASP A 272 35.46 -11.14 8.30
C ASP A 272 35.52 -11.79 9.69
N HIS A 273 36.67 -11.71 10.34
CA HIS A 273 36.90 -12.21 11.69
C HIS A 273 36.74 -11.08 12.71
N LYS A 274 35.97 -11.30 13.80
CA LYS A 274 35.86 -10.32 14.89
C LYS A 274 37.09 -10.44 15.81
N MET A 275 37.93 -9.40 15.85
CA MET A 275 39.08 -9.35 16.77
C MET A 275 38.65 -9.65 18.22
N GLY A 276 39.35 -10.60 18.84
CA GLY A 276 39.14 -11.00 20.23
C GLY A 276 37.98 -11.99 20.46
N THR A 277 37.40 -12.54 19.41
CA THR A 277 36.37 -13.61 19.49
C THR A 277 36.72 -14.72 18.49
N GLU A 278 36.26 -15.95 18.75
CA GLU A 278 36.36 -17.07 17.80
C GLU A 278 35.27 -17.06 16.73
N ALA A 279 34.49 -15.94 16.61
CA ALA A 279 33.37 -15.81 15.71
C ALA A 279 33.72 -14.92 14.51
N GLY A 280 33.25 -15.30 13.33
CA GLY A 280 33.45 -14.57 12.10
C GLY A 280 32.34 -14.86 11.09
N SER A 281 32.43 -14.24 9.90
CA SER A 281 31.54 -14.49 8.79
C SER A 281 32.33 -14.71 7.50
N ILE A 282 31.87 -15.63 6.65
CA ILE A 282 32.39 -15.87 5.32
C ILE A 282 31.32 -15.44 4.32
N THR A 283 31.68 -14.57 3.39
CA THR A 283 30.81 -14.11 2.32
C THR A 283 31.36 -14.58 0.98
N ILE A 284 30.57 -15.36 0.25
CA ILE A 284 30.91 -15.86 -1.09
C ILE A 284 30.02 -15.14 -2.11
N SER A 285 30.63 -14.51 -3.11
CA SER A 285 29.91 -13.76 -4.15
C SER A 285 29.90 -14.56 -5.44
N TYR A 286 28.72 -14.94 -5.93
CA TYR A 286 28.50 -15.63 -7.20
C TYR A 286 27.99 -14.67 -8.28
N LYS A 287 28.20 -14.99 -9.57
CA LYS A 287 27.77 -14.19 -10.73
C LYS A 287 26.66 -14.85 -11.55
N THR A 288 26.52 -16.18 -11.47
CA THR A 288 25.53 -16.96 -12.20
C THR A 288 24.79 -17.94 -11.27
N LEU A 289 23.61 -18.39 -11.65
CA LEU A 289 22.85 -19.37 -10.89
C LEU A 289 23.55 -20.74 -10.86
N ASP A 290 24.25 -21.10 -11.94
CA ASP A 290 25.04 -22.34 -12.00
C ASP A 290 26.12 -22.35 -10.91
N GLN A 291 26.80 -21.22 -10.68
CA GLN A 291 27.77 -21.10 -9.59
C GLN A 291 27.12 -21.24 -8.20
N LEU A 292 25.86 -20.79 -8.04
CA LEU A 292 25.13 -20.97 -6.80
C LEU A 292 24.79 -22.46 -6.58
N ASP A 293 24.35 -23.15 -7.63
CA ASP A 293 24.04 -24.58 -7.56
C ASP A 293 25.28 -25.41 -7.25
N ASP A 294 26.42 -25.14 -7.87
CA ASP A 294 27.71 -25.77 -7.56
C ASP A 294 28.12 -25.54 -6.10
N LEU A 295 27.95 -24.31 -5.60
CA LEU A 295 28.24 -23.98 -4.20
C LEU A 295 27.33 -24.75 -3.23
N CYS A 296 26.02 -24.80 -3.53
CA CYS A 296 25.07 -25.57 -2.74
C CYS A 296 25.38 -27.07 -2.73
N ALA A 297 25.81 -27.64 -3.87
CA ALA A 297 26.21 -29.02 -3.96
C ALA A 297 27.47 -29.31 -3.10
N LEU A 298 28.47 -28.43 -3.16
CA LEU A 298 29.69 -28.56 -2.35
C LEU A 298 29.39 -28.47 -0.84
N LEU A 299 28.57 -27.53 -0.42
CA LEU A 299 28.20 -27.35 0.98
C LEU A 299 27.32 -28.49 1.50
N SER A 300 26.49 -29.07 0.63
CA SER A 300 25.63 -30.20 1.00
C SER A 300 26.38 -31.54 1.04
N ALA A 301 27.48 -31.65 0.26
CA ALA A 301 28.33 -32.86 0.23
C ALA A 301 29.26 -32.96 1.45
N THR A 302 29.54 -31.85 2.12
CA THR A 302 30.35 -31.80 3.36
C THR A 302 29.39 -31.90 4.57
N ASN A 303 29.17 -33.13 5.09
CA ASN A 303 28.61 -33.31 6.43
C ASN A 303 29.62 -32.73 7.44
N LEU A 304 29.37 -31.52 7.92
CA LEU A 304 30.03 -30.99 9.11
C LEU A 304 29.40 -31.65 10.35
N ASP A 305 29.73 -32.92 10.57
CA ASP A 305 29.46 -33.58 11.85
C ASP A 305 30.31 -32.91 12.92
N GLY A 306 29.83 -31.82 13.45
CA GLY A 306 30.36 -31.13 14.63
C GLY A 306 29.96 -31.88 15.90
N SER A 307 30.47 -33.10 16.06
CA SER A 307 30.47 -33.79 17.34
C SER A 307 31.85 -33.66 17.98
N LYS A 308 31.98 -32.64 18.87
CA LYS A 308 32.67 -32.77 20.16
C LYS A 308 32.41 -31.54 21.01
#